data_6bc23bda8693d02bd5139ced46d1fdef
#
_entry.id   6bc23bda8693d02bd5139ced46d1fdef
#
_cell.length_a   1.000
_cell.length_b   1.000
_cell.length_c   1.000
_cell.angle_alpha   90.00
_cell.angle_beta   90.00
_cell.angle_gamma   90.00
#
_symmetry.space_group_name_H-M   'P 1'
#
loop_
_entity.id
_entity.type
_entity.pdbx_description
1 polymer ?
#
loop_
_entity_poly.entity_id
_entity_poly.type
_entity_poly.pdbx_seq_one_letter_code
_entity_poly.pdbx_strand_id
1 'polypeptide(L)'
;MEIEEIKRLVETKKFTVLKNKLQGMNSADISEILDELEDKESVIIVFRLLPKEKAGMTFSHMESDMRQKLIQDLTDAELKGVLDELFMDDTVDLIEEMPSNIVPKILKAISKEDRKIVNELLKYP
;
A
#
# COMPACT_ATOMS: atom_id res chain seq x y z
N MET A 1 2.70 -19.13 14.39
CA MET A 1 1.98 -17.89 14.03
C MET A 1 2.43 -17.38 12.67
N GLU A 2 1.50 -16.87 11.95
CA GLU A 2 1.71 -16.43 10.56
C GLU A 2 2.80 -15.37 10.42
N ILE A 3 2.85 -14.41 11.34
CA ILE A 3 3.83 -13.33 11.26
C ILE A 3 5.25 -13.85 11.41
N GLU A 4 5.48 -14.80 12.29
CA GLU A 4 6.82 -15.38 12.50
C GLU A 4 7.29 -16.13 11.28
N GLU A 5 6.39 -16.86 10.64
CA GLU A 5 6.70 -17.57 9.40
C GLU A 5 7.06 -16.61 8.28
N ILE A 6 6.30 -15.52 8.15
CA ILE A 6 6.57 -14.51 7.14
C ILE A 6 7.92 -13.84 7.40
N LYS A 7 8.21 -13.48 8.63
CA LYS A 7 9.52 -12.92 9.01
C LYS A 7 10.66 -13.85 8.61
N ARG A 8 10.52 -15.14 8.90
CA ARG A 8 11.53 -16.12 8.55
C ARG A 8 11.72 -16.24 7.05
N LEU A 9 10.62 -16.24 6.28
CA LEU A 9 10.70 -16.33 4.83
C LEU A 9 11.38 -15.10 4.21
N VAL A 10 11.16 -13.93 4.79
CA VAL A 10 11.85 -12.71 4.36
C VAL A 10 13.35 -12.81 4.68
N GLU A 11 13.70 -13.19 5.91
CA GLU A 11 15.09 -13.30 6.36
C GLU A 11 15.89 -14.31 5.56
N THR A 12 15.27 -15.43 5.22
CA THR A 12 15.92 -16.49 4.44
C THR A 12 15.79 -16.29 2.93
N LYS A 13 15.18 -15.18 2.51
CA LYS A 13 15.02 -14.81 1.10
C LYS A 13 14.27 -15.87 0.28
N LYS A 14 13.33 -16.57 0.89
CA LYS A 14 12.50 -17.57 0.22
C LYS A 14 11.27 -16.90 -0.37
N PHE A 15 11.50 -16.06 -1.35
CA PHE A 15 10.45 -15.17 -1.89
C PHE A 15 9.39 -15.91 -2.70
N THR A 16 9.73 -17.00 -3.37
CA THR A 16 8.73 -17.79 -4.10
C THR A 16 7.75 -18.43 -3.13
N VAL A 17 8.26 -19.00 -2.03
CA VAL A 17 7.41 -19.60 -0.99
C VAL A 17 6.55 -18.53 -0.34
N LEU A 18 7.14 -17.38 -0.03
CA LEU A 18 6.43 -16.26 0.57
C LEU A 18 5.30 -15.77 -0.33
N LYS A 19 5.58 -15.61 -1.62
CA LYS A 19 4.57 -15.18 -2.60
C LYS A 19 3.39 -16.16 -2.65
N ASN A 20 3.68 -17.46 -2.69
CA ASN A 20 2.65 -18.48 -2.71
C ASN A 20 1.78 -18.43 -1.45
N LYS A 21 2.40 -18.23 -0.30
CA LYS A 21 1.67 -18.11 0.97
C LYS A 21 0.75 -16.88 0.95
N LEU A 22 1.25 -15.75 0.50
CA LEU A 22 0.47 -14.51 0.43
C LEU A 22 -0.73 -14.64 -0.52
N GLN A 23 -0.61 -15.39 -1.59
CA GLN A 23 -1.71 -15.62 -2.53
C GLN A 23 -2.89 -16.33 -1.87
N GLY A 24 -2.63 -17.15 -0.86
CA GLY A 24 -3.67 -17.88 -0.14
C GLY A 24 -4.26 -17.14 1.05
N MET A 25 -3.75 -15.95 1.37
CA MET A 25 -4.22 -15.16 2.51
C MET A 25 -5.15 -14.05 2.06
N ASN A 26 -6.11 -13.67 2.92
CA ASN A 26 -6.96 -12.54 2.61
C ASN A 26 -6.25 -11.21 2.93
N SER A 27 -6.71 -10.14 2.29
CA SER A 27 -6.08 -8.83 2.38
C SER A 27 -6.07 -8.25 3.80
N ALA A 28 -7.13 -8.49 4.57
CA ALA A 28 -7.21 -8.00 5.95
C ALA A 28 -6.13 -8.64 6.83
N ASP A 29 -5.94 -9.95 6.70
CA ASP A 29 -4.90 -10.66 7.46
C ASP A 29 -3.50 -10.19 7.05
N ILE A 30 -3.28 -9.98 5.76
CA ILE A 30 -1.99 -9.48 5.27
C ILE A 30 -1.72 -8.08 5.84
N SER A 31 -2.73 -7.20 5.86
CA SER A 31 -2.57 -5.85 6.39
C SER A 31 -2.21 -5.86 7.88
N GLU A 32 -2.83 -6.74 8.66
CA GLU A 32 -2.48 -6.89 10.08
C GLU A 32 -1.02 -7.29 10.26
N ILE A 33 -0.54 -8.21 9.45
CA ILE A 33 0.86 -8.64 9.50
C ILE A 33 1.78 -7.49 9.16
N LEU A 34 1.46 -6.73 8.12
CA LEU A 34 2.26 -5.58 7.72
C LEU A 34 2.31 -4.51 8.82
N ASP A 35 1.18 -4.28 9.50
CA ASP A 35 1.13 -3.32 10.59
C ASP A 35 1.95 -3.79 11.81
N GLU A 36 2.10 -5.10 11.99
CA GLU A 36 2.88 -5.67 13.09
C GLU A 36 4.37 -5.80 12.77
N LEU A 37 4.75 -5.80 11.49
CA LEU A 37 6.16 -5.85 11.12
C LEU A 37 6.84 -4.53 11.48
N GLU A 38 7.90 -4.64 12.28
CA GLU A 38 8.63 -3.45 12.73
C GLU A 38 9.65 -2.98 11.71
N ASP A 39 10.15 -3.92 10.91
CA ASP A 39 11.20 -3.64 9.94
C ASP A 39 10.60 -3.09 8.63
N LYS A 40 10.93 -1.86 8.34
CA LYS A 40 10.48 -1.16 7.14
C LYS A 40 10.82 -1.89 5.85
N GLU A 41 12.02 -2.48 5.79
CA GLU A 41 12.45 -3.24 4.61
C GLU A 41 11.60 -4.49 4.40
N SER A 42 11.24 -5.16 5.49
CA SER A 42 10.37 -6.34 5.42
C SER A 42 8.98 -5.98 4.93
N VAL A 43 8.44 -4.86 5.36
CA VAL A 43 7.12 -4.37 4.93
C VAL A 43 7.11 -4.16 3.41
N ILE A 44 8.12 -3.47 2.88
CA ILE A 44 8.16 -3.18 1.44
C ILE A 44 8.35 -4.45 0.62
N ILE A 45 9.17 -5.39 1.09
CA ILE A 45 9.39 -6.67 0.42
C ILE A 45 8.09 -7.47 0.34
N VAL A 46 7.39 -7.61 1.46
CA VAL A 46 6.13 -8.35 1.49
C VAL A 46 5.11 -7.69 0.58
N PHE A 47 5.00 -6.37 0.66
CA PHE A 47 4.04 -5.62 -0.15
C PHE A 47 4.30 -5.81 -1.64
N ARG A 48 5.56 -5.75 -2.07
CA ARG A 48 5.94 -5.93 -3.48
C ARG A 48 5.64 -7.33 -4.01
N LEU A 49 5.55 -8.32 -3.15
CA LEU A 49 5.24 -9.69 -3.54
C LEU A 49 3.74 -9.96 -3.68
N LEU A 50 2.89 -9.02 -3.27
CA LEU A 50 1.44 -9.20 -3.35
C LEU A 50 0.96 -9.18 -4.80
N PRO A 51 -0.04 -10.04 -5.14
CA PRO A 51 -0.75 -9.90 -6.40
C PRO A 51 -1.37 -8.50 -6.49
N LYS A 52 -1.44 -7.97 -7.70
CA LYS A 52 -1.92 -6.61 -7.94
C LYS A 52 -3.29 -6.34 -7.29
N GLU A 53 -4.22 -7.25 -7.46
CA GLU A 53 -5.58 -7.11 -6.91
C GLU A 53 -5.61 -7.15 -5.39
N LYS A 54 -4.65 -7.82 -4.76
CA LYS A 54 -4.55 -7.85 -3.30
C LYS A 54 -3.82 -6.63 -2.74
N ALA A 55 -2.90 -6.05 -3.51
CA ALA A 55 -2.11 -4.92 -3.05
C ALA A 55 -3.00 -3.72 -2.71
N GLY A 56 -3.96 -3.38 -3.56
CA GLY A 56 -4.88 -2.26 -3.30
C GLY A 56 -5.74 -2.48 -2.06
N MET A 57 -6.34 -3.66 -1.95
CA MET A 57 -7.17 -3.98 -0.78
C MET A 57 -6.36 -4.01 0.51
N THR A 58 -5.17 -4.62 0.46
CA THR A 58 -4.27 -4.66 1.61
C THR A 58 -3.89 -3.25 2.05
N PHE A 59 -3.54 -2.41 1.10
CA PHE A 59 -3.20 -1.01 1.36
C PHE A 59 -4.34 -0.27 2.06
N SER A 60 -5.57 -0.47 1.59
CA SER A 60 -6.75 0.18 2.18
C SER A 60 -7.01 -0.23 3.62
N HIS A 61 -6.64 -1.46 3.98
CA HIS A 61 -6.84 -1.97 5.35
C HIS A 61 -5.71 -1.58 6.31
N MET A 62 -4.57 -1.11 5.80
CA MET A 62 -3.44 -0.77 6.64
C MET A 62 -3.69 0.51 7.44
N GLU A 63 -2.97 0.65 8.55
CA GLU A 63 -3.02 1.87 9.35
C GLU A 63 -2.37 3.03 8.60
N SER A 64 -2.83 4.24 8.89
CA SER A 64 -2.39 5.46 8.20
C SER A 64 -0.87 5.65 8.23
N ASP A 65 -0.24 5.37 9.38
CA ASP A 65 1.22 5.49 9.53
C ASP A 65 1.97 4.56 8.58
N MET A 66 1.48 3.33 8.44
CA MET A 66 2.11 2.34 7.56
C MET A 66 1.87 2.67 6.10
N ARG A 67 0.69 3.18 5.76
CA ARG A 67 0.42 3.66 4.39
C ARG A 67 1.37 4.78 4.03
N GLN A 68 1.61 5.72 4.95
CA GLN A 68 2.54 6.81 4.71
C GLN A 68 3.95 6.28 4.43
N LYS A 69 4.42 5.33 5.23
CA LYS A 69 5.74 4.72 5.04
C LYS A 69 5.86 4.05 3.68
N LEU A 70 4.83 3.31 3.27
CA LEU A 70 4.81 2.66 1.97
C LEU A 70 4.84 3.68 0.83
N ILE A 71 4.05 4.74 0.94
CA ILE A 71 4.04 5.79 -0.08
C ILE A 71 5.43 6.39 -0.26
N GLN A 72 6.15 6.61 0.84
CA GLN A 72 7.50 7.15 0.79
C GLN A 72 8.50 6.20 0.15
N ASP A 73 8.32 4.89 0.33
CA ASP A 73 9.28 3.88 -0.12
C ASP A 73 8.99 3.30 -1.50
N LEU A 74 7.73 3.30 -1.93
CA LEU A 74 7.37 2.82 -3.26
C LEU A 74 7.84 3.80 -4.33
N THR A 75 8.21 3.25 -5.49
CA THR A 75 8.47 4.08 -6.67
C THR A 75 7.15 4.69 -7.15
N ASP A 76 7.24 5.73 -7.98
CA ASP A 76 6.04 6.36 -8.53
C ASP A 76 5.21 5.35 -9.34
N ALA A 77 5.87 4.48 -10.10
CA ALA A 77 5.18 3.44 -10.87
C ALA A 77 4.47 2.43 -9.97
N GLU A 78 5.13 2.00 -8.89
CA GLU A 78 4.53 1.08 -7.93
C GLU A 78 3.33 1.70 -7.23
N LEU A 79 3.45 2.96 -6.83
CA LEU A 79 2.37 3.69 -6.19
C LEU A 79 1.19 3.87 -7.13
N LYS A 80 1.45 4.20 -8.40
CA LYS A 80 0.40 4.29 -9.42
C LYS A 80 -0.37 2.97 -9.53
N GLY A 81 0.33 1.85 -9.55
CA GLY A 81 -0.30 0.53 -9.62
C GLY A 81 -1.25 0.27 -8.44
N VAL A 82 -0.86 0.68 -7.24
CA VAL A 82 -1.71 0.55 -6.04
C VAL A 82 -2.92 1.48 -6.15
N LEU A 83 -2.70 2.74 -6.51
CA LEU A 83 -3.78 3.73 -6.59
C LEU A 83 -4.79 3.40 -7.67
N ASP A 84 -4.35 2.79 -8.77
CA ASP A 84 -5.26 2.36 -9.85
C ASP A 84 -6.27 1.31 -9.38
N GLU A 85 -5.97 0.58 -8.30
CA GLU A 85 -6.87 -0.41 -7.73
C GLU A 85 -7.85 0.19 -6.70
N LEU A 86 -7.70 1.46 -6.35
CA LEU A 86 -8.57 2.12 -5.37
C LEU A 86 -9.70 2.86 -6.08
N PHE A 87 -10.85 2.96 -5.40
CA PHE A 87 -11.92 3.84 -5.85
C PHE A 87 -11.54 5.29 -5.61
N MET A 88 -12.14 6.20 -6.36
CA MET A 88 -11.82 7.63 -6.28
C MET A 88 -12.01 8.20 -4.86
N ASP A 89 -13.09 7.86 -4.18
CA ASP A 89 -13.33 8.33 -2.83
C ASP A 89 -12.29 7.81 -1.83
N ASP A 90 -11.77 6.59 -2.02
CA ASP A 90 -10.68 6.08 -1.20
C ASP A 90 -9.38 6.85 -1.45
N THR A 91 -9.12 7.23 -2.70
CA THR A 91 -7.96 8.05 -3.05
C THR A 91 -8.07 9.45 -2.42
N VAL A 92 -9.24 10.06 -2.46
CA VAL A 92 -9.49 11.36 -1.83
C VAL A 92 -9.28 11.28 -0.32
N ASP A 93 -9.83 10.26 0.32
CA ASP A 93 -9.66 10.04 1.76
C ASP A 93 -8.19 9.87 2.12
N LEU A 94 -7.43 9.14 1.30
CA LEU A 94 -6.00 8.96 1.50
C LEU A 94 -5.27 10.30 1.47
N ILE A 95 -5.59 11.14 0.50
CA ILE A 95 -4.98 12.46 0.38
C ILE A 95 -5.30 13.33 1.60
N GLU A 96 -6.55 13.29 2.06
CA GLU A 96 -6.97 14.09 3.22
C GLU A 96 -6.28 13.66 4.52
N GLU A 97 -5.96 12.38 4.66
CA GLU A 97 -5.31 11.89 5.88
C GLU A 97 -3.79 12.01 5.87
N MET A 98 -3.17 12.24 4.71
CA MET A 98 -1.71 12.30 4.60
C MET A 98 -1.17 13.69 4.90
N PRO A 99 0.06 13.78 5.48
CA PRO A 99 0.71 15.07 5.62
C PRO A 99 0.90 15.79 4.28
N SER A 100 0.89 17.10 4.30
CA SER A 100 0.97 17.91 3.08
C SER A 100 2.21 17.64 2.23
N ASN A 101 3.30 17.20 2.85
CA ASN A 101 4.54 16.88 2.13
C ASN A 101 4.46 15.55 1.36
N ILE A 102 3.50 14.69 1.68
CA ILE A 102 3.27 13.41 1.01
C ILE A 102 2.30 13.55 -0.16
N VAL A 103 1.36 14.47 -0.06
CA VAL A 103 0.29 14.66 -1.07
C VAL A 103 0.83 14.82 -2.50
N PRO A 104 1.91 15.60 -2.76
CA PRO A 104 2.41 15.74 -4.12
C PRO A 104 2.82 14.42 -4.77
N LYS A 105 3.36 13.49 -4.01
CA LYS A 105 3.75 12.17 -4.52
C LYS A 105 2.52 11.39 -4.99
N ILE A 106 1.43 11.45 -4.23
CA ILE A 106 0.16 10.80 -4.59
C ILE A 106 -0.40 11.42 -5.86
N LEU A 107 -0.47 12.75 -5.91
CA LEU A 107 -1.03 13.46 -7.07
C LEU A 107 -0.23 13.19 -8.34
N LYS A 108 1.08 13.04 -8.22
CA LYS A 108 1.95 12.72 -9.35
C LYS A 108 1.69 11.30 -9.88
N ALA A 109 1.28 10.39 -9.00
CA ALA A 109 1.09 8.99 -9.35
C ALA A 109 -0.26 8.68 -9.99
N ILE A 110 -1.25 9.58 -9.88
CA ILE A 110 -2.57 9.38 -10.47
C ILE A 110 -2.64 10.03 -11.86
N SER A 111 -3.66 9.64 -12.67
CA SER A 111 -3.83 10.19 -14.01
C SER A 111 -4.22 11.66 -13.97
N LYS A 112 -4.08 12.35 -15.10
CA LYS A 112 -4.50 13.76 -15.20
C LYS A 112 -5.98 13.93 -14.96
N GLU A 113 -6.79 13.02 -15.48
CA GLU A 113 -8.24 13.03 -15.30
C GLU A 113 -8.59 12.87 -13.83
N ASP A 114 -7.99 11.90 -13.17
CA ASP A 114 -8.22 11.67 -11.76
C ASP A 114 -7.74 12.83 -10.90
N ARG A 115 -6.62 13.44 -11.28
CA ARG A 115 -6.10 14.62 -10.58
C ARG A 115 -7.07 15.79 -10.62
N LYS A 116 -7.71 16.00 -11.76
CA LYS A 116 -8.73 17.04 -11.89
C LYS A 116 -9.91 16.79 -10.96
N ILE A 117 -10.38 15.54 -10.93
CA ILE A 117 -11.50 15.15 -10.06
C ILE A 117 -11.12 15.35 -8.59
N VAL A 118 -9.94 14.91 -8.19
CA VAL A 118 -9.45 15.07 -6.83
C VAL A 118 -9.37 16.54 -6.45
N ASN A 119 -8.81 17.37 -7.32
CA ASN A 119 -8.68 18.80 -7.06
C ASN A 119 -10.04 19.47 -6.88
N GLU A 120 -11.03 19.08 -7.66
CA GLU A 120 -12.38 19.61 -7.52
C GLU A 120 -13.02 19.18 -6.20
N LEU A 121 -12.86 17.90 -5.83
CA LEU A 121 -13.43 17.38 -4.59
C LEU A 121 -12.79 18.02 -3.35
N LEU A 122 -11.48 18.31 -3.40
CA LEU A 122 -10.77 18.92 -2.29
C LEU A 122 -11.03 20.42 -2.14
N LYS A 123 -11.56 21.09 -3.17
CA LYS A 123 -11.90 22.52 -3.11
C LYS A 123 -13.15 22.79 -2.29
N TYR A 124 -14.01 21.81 -2.16
CA TYR A 124 -15.29 21.98 -1.47
C TYR A 124 -15.22 21.40 -0.07
N PRO A 125 -15.57 22.20 0.93
CA PRO A 125 -15.59 21.73 2.30
C PRO A 125 -16.62 20.64 2.52
#